data_029ef11f6c48f14f11a661111c9f6d00
#
_entry.id   029ef11f6c48f14f11a661111c9f6d00
#
_cell.length_a   1.000
_cell.length_b   1.000
_cell.length_c   1.000
_cell.angle_alpha   90.00
_cell.angle_beta   90.00
_cell.angle_gamma   90.00
#
_symmetry.space_group_name_H-M   'P 1'
#
loop_
_entity.id
_entity.type
_entity.pdbx_description
1 polymer ?
#
loop_
_entity_poly.entity_id
_entity_poly.type
_entity_poly.pdbx_seq_one_letter_code
_entity_poly.pdbx_strand_id
1 'polypeptide(L)'
;MKLPSFFVPSYLIMPMCAAIAVGALGVVVSAQQPAAAPAPLYNTVKAKLLAGKKVFSFTQMTADPAGYCEKAKHYDYTWFEMQHSTLEYKDIEAMIAACPRVNATPMIRLPDAQEWHIQHAMDIGALGVIIPTVDDVDRAREAAKWVRYPPVARRSQGSGQYGMLWGINGINYRQTINDNTLLVIMIETPTGVANTFDIASVPGVDVVITGNNDLSSFSGFPQSDDRYHALVKEVHDQTVKAGKIFGQAAATYATGPYSYDARFFQNGPSNDGYVPPGGRGRGPVNVNAPPKGEEP
;
A
#
# COMPACT_ATOMS: atom_id res chain seq x y z
N MET A 1 -65.29 -37.34 -30.28
CA MET A 1 -64.48 -36.15 -30.04
C MET A 1 -65.39 -35.14 -29.32
N LYS A 2 -65.32 -35.11 -27.99
CA LYS A 2 -66.23 -34.25 -27.15
C LYS A 2 -65.36 -33.14 -26.53
N LEU A 3 -65.76 -31.90 -26.75
CA LEU A 3 -65.21 -30.72 -26.11
C LEU A 3 -65.86 -30.56 -24.72
N PRO A 4 -65.10 -30.12 -23.69
CA PRO A 4 -65.69 -29.83 -22.38
C PRO A 4 -66.18 -28.36 -22.30
N SER A 5 -67.29 -28.22 -21.58
CA SER A 5 -68.04 -27.07 -21.30
C SER A 5 -67.35 -26.10 -20.32
N PHE A 6 -67.41 -24.80 -20.65
CA PHE A 6 -66.96 -23.68 -19.79
C PHE A 6 -67.97 -23.44 -18.67
N PHE A 7 -67.51 -23.41 -17.43
CA PHE A 7 -68.22 -22.95 -16.24
C PHE A 7 -67.89 -21.48 -16.02
N VAL A 8 -68.91 -20.59 -15.94
CA VAL A 8 -68.78 -19.22 -15.57
C VAL A 8 -69.28 -19.06 -14.12
N PRO A 9 -68.43 -18.53 -13.21
CA PRO A 9 -68.91 -18.23 -11.85
C PRO A 9 -69.45 -16.82 -11.78
N SER A 10 -70.63 -16.73 -11.12
CA SER A 10 -71.43 -15.52 -10.85
C SER A 10 -70.65 -14.57 -9.89
N TYR A 11 -70.57 -13.31 -10.26
CA TYR A 11 -70.01 -12.27 -9.40
C TYR A 11 -71.09 -11.80 -8.41
N LEU A 12 -70.80 -11.95 -7.11
CA LEU A 12 -71.52 -11.29 -6.01
C LEU A 12 -70.97 -9.87 -5.86
N ILE A 13 -71.90 -8.89 -6.00
CA ILE A 13 -71.55 -7.47 -5.76
C ILE A 13 -71.71 -7.22 -4.26
N MET A 14 -70.64 -6.88 -3.59
CA MET A 14 -70.60 -6.35 -2.22
C MET A 14 -70.44 -4.83 -2.24
N PRO A 15 -71.12 -4.10 -1.35
CA PRO A 15 -71.06 -2.62 -1.32
C PRO A 15 -69.75 -2.15 -0.70
N MET A 16 -69.12 -1.15 -1.31
CA MET A 16 -67.93 -0.49 -0.94
C MET A 16 -68.14 0.47 0.22
N CYS A 17 -67.75 0.11 1.46
CA CYS A 17 -67.64 1.05 2.55
C CYS A 17 -66.26 1.77 2.44
N ALA A 18 -66.35 3.08 2.14
CA ALA A 18 -65.16 3.94 2.14
C ALA A 18 -64.70 4.22 3.59
N ALA A 19 -63.63 3.61 3.99
CA ALA A 19 -62.92 3.98 5.22
C ALA A 19 -61.83 5.03 4.88
N ILE A 20 -61.99 6.24 5.40
CA ILE A 20 -61.00 7.30 5.33
C ILE A 20 -59.87 6.94 6.33
N ALA A 21 -58.76 6.45 5.82
CA ALA A 21 -57.54 6.26 6.62
C ALA A 21 -56.80 7.60 6.70
N VAL A 22 -56.80 8.22 7.88
CA VAL A 22 -55.89 9.34 8.23
C VAL A 22 -54.48 8.77 8.37
N GLY A 23 -53.65 8.96 7.34
CA GLY A 23 -52.28 8.57 7.36
C GLY A 23 -51.44 9.47 8.28
N ALA A 24 -51.05 8.95 9.45
CA ALA A 24 -50.00 9.57 10.24
C ALA A 24 -48.66 9.39 9.50
N LEU A 25 -48.11 10.48 8.96
CA LEU A 25 -46.74 10.53 8.46
C LEU A 25 -45.79 10.37 9.66
N GLY A 26 -45.42 9.13 9.93
CA GLY A 26 -44.30 8.81 10.84
C GLY A 26 -42.97 9.24 10.20
N VAL A 27 -42.37 10.30 10.72
CA VAL A 27 -40.98 10.64 10.40
C VAL A 27 -40.11 9.53 10.93
N VAL A 28 -39.63 8.64 10.06
CA VAL A 28 -38.60 7.67 10.40
C VAL A 28 -37.28 8.45 10.56
N VAL A 29 -36.99 8.87 11.78
CA VAL A 29 -35.64 9.34 12.12
C VAL A 29 -34.74 8.13 12.05
N SER A 30 -33.99 7.97 10.95
CA SER A 30 -32.91 7.02 10.84
C SER A 30 -31.86 7.41 11.85
N ALA A 31 -31.78 6.69 12.96
CA ALA A 31 -30.68 6.84 13.91
C ALA A 31 -29.40 6.46 13.18
N GLN A 32 -28.60 7.48 12.87
CA GLN A 32 -27.26 7.30 12.31
C GLN A 32 -26.44 6.52 13.35
N GLN A 33 -26.09 5.27 13.06
CA GLN A 33 -25.19 4.52 13.93
C GLN A 33 -23.92 5.35 14.16
N PRO A 34 -23.45 5.51 15.40
CA PRO A 34 -22.20 6.20 15.64
C PRO A 34 -21.10 5.53 14.84
N ALA A 35 -20.28 6.34 14.14
CA ALA A 35 -19.15 5.84 13.39
C ALA A 35 -18.31 4.94 14.30
N ALA A 36 -18.06 3.71 13.86
CA ALA A 36 -17.21 2.79 14.60
C ALA A 36 -15.85 3.46 14.86
N ALA A 37 -15.32 3.30 16.07
CA ALA A 37 -13.98 3.80 16.40
C ALA A 37 -12.99 3.26 15.35
N PRO A 38 -12.04 4.09 14.87
CA PRO A 38 -11.07 3.65 13.87
C PRO A 38 -10.34 2.40 14.37
N ALA A 39 -10.20 1.41 13.49
CA ALA A 39 -9.47 0.19 13.81
C ALA A 39 -8.01 0.51 14.18
N PRO A 40 -7.41 -0.21 15.13
CA PRO A 40 -6.03 0.04 15.52
C PRO A 40 -5.08 -0.18 14.33
N LEU A 41 -4.14 0.75 14.12
CA LEU A 41 -3.10 0.63 13.11
C LEU A 41 -1.96 -0.24 13.64
N TYR A 42 -1.87 -1.47 13.16
CA TYR A 42 -0.74 -2.38 13.40
C TYR A 42 0.44 -2.08 12.46
N ASN A 43 0.15 -1.48 11.29
CA ASN A 43 1.16 -1.02 10.36
C ASN A 43 1.78 0.29 10.88
N THR A 44 2.92 0.17 11.55
CA THR A 44 3.63 1.30 12.15
C THR A 44 4.15 2.29 11.11
N VAL A 45 4.48 1.81 9.90
CA VAL A 45 4.88 2.66 8.76
C VAL A 45 3.72 3.55 8.33
N LYS A 46 2.54 2.96 8.15
CA LYS A 46 1.33 3.72 7.79
C LYS A 46 1.01 4.77 8.84
N ALA A 47 1.08 4.41 10.12
CA ALA A 47 0.86 5.35 11.22
C ALA A 47 1.87 6.52 11.20
N LYS A 48 3.16 6.24 10.99
CA LYS A 48 4.21 7.26 10.87
C LYS A 48 4.00 8.18 9.66
N LEU A 49 3.69 7.62 8.51
CA LEU A 49 3.43 8.38 7.28
C LEU A 49 2.22 9.32 7.42
N LEU A 50 1.13 8.84 8.03
CA LEU A 50 -0.06 9.66 8.33
C LEU A 50 0.24 10.78 9.33
N ALA A 51 1.20 10.56 10.25
CA ALA A 51 1.71 11.59 11.15
C ALA A 51 2.76 12.52 10.53
N GLY A 52 2.98 12.45 9.20
CA GLY A 52 3.94 13.30 8.47
C GLY A 52 5.41 12.94 8.69
N LYS A 53 5.71 11.78 9.27
CA LYS A 53 7.08 11.35 9.56
C LYS A 53 7.72 10.63 8.38
N LYS A 54 9.06 10.70 8.30
CA LYS A 54 9.86 9.90 7.38
C LYS A 54 9.97 8.47 7.91
N VAL A 55 10.04 7.50 6.98
CA VAL A 55 10.24 6.08 7.28
C VAL A 55 11.37 5.51 6.42
N PHE A 56 12.17 4.65 7.03
CA PHE A 56 13.36 4.05 6.43
C PHE A 56 13.34 2.53 6.57
N SER A 57 13.82 1.85 5.53
CA SER A 57 13.94 0.40 5.53
C SER A 57 15.39 -0.07 5.56
N PHE A 58 15.54 -1.38 5.77
CA PHE A 58 16.65 -2.14 5.21
C PHE A 58 16.12 -3.06 4.12
N THR A 59 16.98 -3.38 3.14
CA THR A 59 16.63 -4.31 2.07
C THR A 59 17.08 -5.72 2.44
N GLN A 60 16.18 -6.70 2.35
CA GLN A 60 16.44 -8.12 2.54
C GLN A 60 16.37 -8.82 1.16
N MET A 61 17.51 -9.42 0.76
CA MET A 61 17.68 -10.05 -0.57
C MET A 61 17.98 -11.54 -0.48
N THR A 62 18.18 -12.08 0.71
CA THR A 62 18.55 -13.48 0.94
C THR A 62 17.71 -14.09 2.04
N ALA A 63 17.47 -15.40 1.96
CA ALA A 63 16.78 -16.16 2.99
C ALA A 63 17.68 -16.30 4.24
N ASP A 64 17.48 -15.41 5.21
CA ASP A 64 18.23 -15.37 6.47
C ASP A 64 17.29 -14.93 7.61
N PRO A 65 16.53 -15.86 8.21
CA PRO A 65 15.59 -15.51 9.29
C PRO A 65 16.24 -14.87 10.52
N ALA A 66 17.43 -15.33 10.91
CA ALA A 66 18.12 -14.77 12.08
C ALA A 66 18.61 -13.34 11.83
N GLY A 67 19.26 -13.10 10.70
CA GLY A 67 19.71 -11.77 10.32
C GLY A 67 18.56 -10.82 10.00
N TYR A 68 17.47 -11.31 9.45
CA TYR A 68 16.21 -10.54 9.30
C TYR A 68 15.70 -10.09 10.67
N CYS A 69 15.48 -11.01 11.60
CA CYS A 69 14.94 -10.72 12.93
C CYS A 69 15.81 -9.72 13.70
N GLU A 70 17.13 -9.80 13.55
CA GLU A 70 18.03 -8.84 14.19
C GLU A 70 17.87 -7.44 13.60
N LYS A 71 17.96 -7.29 12.28
CA LYS A 71 17.80 -5.99 11.60
C LYS A 71 16.42 -5.37 11.82
N ALA A 72 15.37 -6.19 11.78
CA ALA A 72 13.99 -5.73 11.86
C ALA A 72 13.61 -5.06 13.20
N LYS A 73 14.43 -5.21 14.25
CA LYS A 73 14.26 -4.48 15.52
C LYS A 73 14.53 -2.97 15.37
N HIS A 74 15.36 -2.59 14.40
CA HIS A 74 16.03 -1.29 14.32
C HIS A 74 15.48 -0.38 13.22
N TYR A 75 14.60 -0.87 12.34
CA TYR A 75 14.08 -0.14 11.19
C TYR A 75 12.57 0.02 11.24
N ASP A 76 12.04 0.95 10.43
CA ASP A 76 10.60 1.15 10.31
C ASP A 76 9.93 0.03 9.52
N TYR A 77 10.60 -0.44 8.47
CA TYR A 77 10.11 -1.53 7.66
C TYR A 77 11.22 -2.33 6.99
N THR A 78 10.87 -3.54 6.58
CA THR A 78 11.71 -4.38 5.74
C THR A 78 11.24 -4.25 4.32
N TRP A 79 12.18 -3.98 3.43
CA TRP A 79 11.98 -4.09 1.99
C TRP A 79 12.44 -5.48 1.55
N PHE A 80 11.53 -6.44 1.50
CA PHE A 80 11.83 -7.74 0.88
C PHE A 80 11.87 -7.57 -0.63
N GLU A 81 12.98 -7.95 -1.23
CA GLU A 81 13.27 -7.70 -2.62
C GLU A 81 13.06 -8.94 -3.46
N MET A 82 11.97 -9.00 -4.23
CA MET A 82 11.70 -10.13 -5.12
C MET A 82 11.96 -9.84 -6.59
N GLN A 83 12.06 -8.57 -6.99
CA GLN A 83 12.31 -8.20 -8.38
C GLN A 83 13.76 -8.49 -8.81
N HIS A 84 14.73 -8.24 -7.93
CA HIS A 84 16.16 -8.35 -8.22
C HIS A 84 16.89 -9.32 -7.29
N SER A 85 16.21 -10.30 -6.72
CA SER A 85 16.79 -11.34 -5.90
C SER A 85 16.23 -12.71 -6.21
N THR A 86 16.73 -13.72 -5.53
CA THR A 86 16.23 -15.10 -5.63
C THR A 86 15.29 -15.46 -4.50
N LEU A 87 14.79 -14.48 -3.72
CA LEU A 87 13.83 -14.73 -2.66
C LEU A 87 12.50 -15.22 -3.23
N GLU A 88 11.98 -16.28 -2.63
CA GLU A 88 10.66 -16.82 -2.91
C GLU A 88 9.70 -16.53 -1.74
N TYR A 89 8.39 -16.66 -1.98
CA TYR A 89 7.37 -16.42 -0.96
C TYR A 89 7.57 -17.26 0.31
N LYS A 90 7.97 -18.53 0.17
CA LYS A 90 8.26 -19.43 1.32
C LYS A 90 9.39 -18.90 2.20
N ASP A 91 10.41 -18.25 1.60
CA ASP A 91 11.54 -17.71 2.33
C ASP A 91 11.14 -16.48 3.15
N ILE A 92 10.33 -15.62 2.53
CA ILE A 92 9.79 -14.42 3.18
C ILE A 92 8.81 -14.82 4.28
N GLU A 93 7.92 -15.79 4.02
CA GLU A 93 7.01 -16.35 5.01
C GLU A 93 7.75 -16.85 6.24
N ALA A 94 8.80 -17.66 6.04
CA ALA A 94 9.62 -18.18 7.12
C ALA A 94 10.31 -17.06 7.92
N MET A 95 10.81 -16.02 7.26
CA MET A 95 11.42 -14.86 7.92
C MET A 95 10.40 -14.09 8.76
N ILE A 96 9.23 -13.77 8.22
CA ILE A 96 8.17 -13.06 8.95
C ILE A 96 7.70 -13.89 10.15
N ALA A 97 7.54 -15.21 9.97
CA ALA A 97 7.11 -16.12 11.02
C ALA A 97 8.15 -16.31 12.15
N ALA A 98 9.44 -16.15 11.84
CA ALA A 98 10.52 -16.32 12.82
C ALA A 98 10.52 -15.26 13.92
N CYS A 99 10.04 -14.05 13.65
CA CYS A 99 9.94 -12.96 14.62
C CYS A 99 8.65 -12.13 14.40
N PRO A 100 7.51 -12.70 14.74
CA PRO A 100 6.23 -12.04 14.55
C PRO A 100 6.16 -10.74 15.37
N ARG A 101 5.58 -9.69 14.77
CA ARG A 101 5.40 -8.36 15.40
C ARG A 101 6.70 -7.65 15.78
N VAL A 102 7.79 -7.96 15.10
CA VAL A 102 9.00 -7.16 15.21
C VAL A 102 8.74 -5.72 14.72
N ASN A 103 9.59 -4.76 15.11
CA ASN A 103 9.36 -3.33 14.82
C ASN A 103 9.17 -3.01 13.34
N ALA A 104 9.98 -3.62 12.46
CA ALA A 104 9.91 -3.36 11.04
C ALA A 104 8.65 -3.99 10.42
N THR A 105 7.81 -3.15 9.82
CA THR A 105 6.67 -3.60 9.03
C THR A 105 7.14 -4.38 7.81
N PRO A 106 6.69 -5.64 7.58
CA PRO A 106 7.06 -6.39 6.39
C PRO A 106 6.39 -5.81 5.14
N MET A 107 7.18 -5.38 4.18
CA MET A 107 6.76 -4.90 2.87
C MET A 107 7.55 -5.62 1.77
N ILE A 108 6.89 -5.97 0.68
CA ILE A 108 7.48 -6.78 -0.40
C ILE A 108 7.46 -5.99 -1.70
N ARG A 109 8.66 -5.81 -2.33
CA ARG A 109 8.71 -5.39 -3.73
C ARG A 109 8.49 -6.60 -4.61
N LEU A 110 7.37 -6.59 -5.33
CA LEU A 110 6.95 -7.64 -6.22
C LEU A 110 7.62 -7.53 -7.58
N PRO A 111 7.66 -8.61 -8.39
CA PRO A 111 8.11 -8.55 -9.77
C PRO A 111 7.20 -7.71 -10.66
N ASP A 112 5.89 -7.70 -10.37
CA ASP A 112 4.87 -6.99 -11.15
C ASP A 112 3.56 -6.77 -10.37
N ALA A 113 2.49 -6.35 -11.07
CA ALA A 113 1.16 -6.06 -10.51
C ALA A 113 0.16 -7.23 -10.65
N GLN A 114 0.60 -8.44 -10.97
CA GLN A 114 -0.33 -9.57 -11.19
C GLN A 114 -1.01 -10.00 -9.90
N GLU A 115 -2.27 -10.44 -10.02
CA GLU A 115 -3.12 -10.89 -8.90
C GLU A 115 -2.39 -11.87 -7.99
N TRP A 116 -1.82 -12.93 -8.56
CA TRP A 116 -1.24 -14.00 -7.77
C TRP A 116 0.00 -13.57 -6.98
N HIS A 117 0.81 -12.65 -7.52
CA HIS A 117 1.94 -12.08 -6.79
C HIS A 117 1.47 -11.28 -5.58
N ILE A 118 0.49 -10.41 -5.78
CA ILE A 118 -0.07 -9.59 -4.71
C ILE A 118 -0.77 -10.46 -3.68
N GLN A 119 -1.58 -11.42 -4.13
CA GLN A 119 -2.30 -12.34 -3.26
C GLN A 119 -1.33 -13.12 -2.34
N HIS A 120 -0.28 -13.75 -2.90
CA HIS A 120 0.69 -14.50 -2.11
C HIS A 120 1.44 -13.60 -1.12
N ALA A 121 1.95 -12.45 -1.57
CA ALA A 121 2.65 -11.51 -0.70
C ALA A 121 1.81 -11.10 0.50
N MET A 122 0.56 -10.78 0.25
CA MET A 122 -0.35 -10.37 1.31
C MET A 122 -0.72 -11.56 2.22
N ASP A 123 -0.91 -12.78 1.70
CA ASP A 123 -1.32 -13.95 2.49
C ASP A 123 -0.22 -14.47 3.41
N ILE A 124 1.05 -14.31 3.06
CA ILE A 124 2.19 -14.67 3.93
C ILE A 124 2.46 -13.66 5.05
N GLY A 125 1.71 -12.56 5.14
CA GLY A 125 1.76 -11.64 6.27
C GLY A 125 2.38 -10.27 5.99
N ALA A 126 2.65 -9.91 4.73
CA ALA A 126 3.05 -8.53 4.40
C ALA A 126 1.92 -7.54 4.72
N LEU A 127 2.27 -6.36 5.20
CA LEU A 127 1.35 -5.23 5.41
C LEU A 127 1.50 -4.15 4.33
N GLY A 128 2.23 -4.44 3.28
CA GLY A 128 2.31 -3.60 2.10
C GLY A 128 3.08 -4.24 0.96
N VAL A 129 2.79 -3.77 -0.24
CA VAL A 129 3.48 -4.16 -1.46
C VAL A 129 3.99 -2.95 -2.22
N ILE A 130 5.12 -3.12 -2.89
CA ILE A 130 5.74 -2.12 -3.76
C ILE A 130 5.71 -2.67 -5.18
N ILE A 131 5.03 -1.97 -6.08
CA ILE A 131 4.86 -2.38 -7.48
C ILE A 131 5.81 -1.57 -8.35
N PRO A 132 6.77 -2.23 -9.02
CA PRO A 132 7.74 -1.57 -9.87
C PRO A 132 7.17 -1.24 -11.25
N THR A 133 7.83 -0.34 -11.95
CA THR A 133 7.65 -0.02 -13.38
C THR A 133 6.18 0.23 -13.76
N VAL A 134 5.52 1.10 -12.99
CA VAL A 134 4.13 1.45 -13.29
C VAL A 134 4.09 2.65 -14.23
N ASP A 135 3.77 2.40 -15.49
CA ASP A 135 3.79 3.38 -16.57
C ASP A 135 2.41 3.95 -16.89
N ASP A 136 1.35 3.28 -16.48
CA ASP A 136 -0.02 3.65 -16.80
C ASP A 136 -1.00 3.42 -15.65
N VAL A 137 -2.16 4.03 -15.79
CA VAL A 137 -3.23 3.98 -14.79
C VAL A 137 -3.85 2.58 -14.66
N ASP A 138 -3.85 1.78 -15.72
CA ASP A 138 -4.49 0.45 -15.70
C ASP A 138 -3.64 -0.52 -14.88
N ARG A 139 -2.31 -0.42 -14.96
CA ARG A 139 -1.41 -1.18 -14.09
C ARG A 139 -1.56 -0.79 -12.61
N ALA A 140 -1.74 0.49 -12.33
CA ALA A 140 -2.01 0.95 -10.96
C ALA A 140 -3.39 0.46 -10.46
N ARG A 141 -4.42 0.47 -11.32
CA ARG A 141 -5.75 -0.09 -11.01
C ARG A 141 -5.69 -1.58 -10.74
N GLU A 142 -4.93 -2.31 -11.56
CA GLU A 142 -4.75 -3.76 -11.36
C GLU A 142 -4.10 -4.04 -10.00
N ALA A 143 -3.04 -3.34 -9.63
CA ALA A 143 -2.44 -3.45 -8.33
C ALA A 143 -3.43 -3.13 -7.19
N ALA A 144 -4.13 -2.01 -7.27
CA ALA A 144 -5.09 -1.58 -6.24
C ALA A 144 -6.25 -2.57 -6.08
N LYS A 145 -6.67 -3.23 -7.16
CA LYS A 145 -7.76 -4.21 -7.19
C LYS A 145 -7.46 -5.44 -6.32
N TRP A 146 -6.21 -5.86 -6.19
CA TRP A 146 -5.84 -7.10 -5.52
C TRP A 146 -5.25 -6.93 -4.12
N VAL A 147 -4.92 -5.70 -3.72
CA VAL A 147 -4.28 -5.43 -2.43
C VAL A 147 -5.24 -5.49 -1.25
N ARG A 148 -6.50 -5.11 -1.45
CA ARG A 148 -7.50 -4.99 -0.37
C ARG A 148 -8.73 -5.86 -0.60
N TYR A 149 -9.38 -6.22 0.50
CA TYR A 149 -10.64 -6.99 0.49
C TYR A 149 -11.86 -6.16 0.11
N PRO A 150 -12.96 -6.80 -0.37
CA PRO A 150 -14.24 -6.14 -0.49
C PRO A 150 -14.71 -5.50 0.84
N PRO A 151 -15.46 -4.39 0.80
CA PRO A 151 -16.00 -3.74 -0.39
C PRO A 151 -15.00 -2.79 -1.08
N VAL A 152 -13.79 -2.56 -0.50
CA VAL A 152 -12.82 -1.57 -0.99
C VAL A 152 -12.20 -2.01 -2.32
N ALA A 153 -11.85 -3.29 -2.43
CA ALA A 153 -11.23 -3.87 -3.61
C ALA A 153 -11.68 -5.33 -3.82
N ARG A 154 -10.88 -6.19 -4.45
CA ARG A 154 -11.31 -7.54 -4.87
C ARG A 154 -10.40 -8.68 -4.40
N ARG A 155 -9.49 -8.45 -3.45
CA ARG A 155 -8.63 -9.51 -2.94
C ARG A 155 -9.45 -10.70 -2.47
N SER A 156 -9.06 -11.92 -2.87
CA SER A 156 -9.62 -13.15 -2.36
C SER A 156 -9.18 -13.39 -0.92
N GLN A 157 -10.03 -13.94 -0.08
CA GLN A 157 -9.72 -14.26 1.31
C GLN A 157 -9.28 -15.71 1.44
N GLY A 158 -7.98 -15.90 1.61
CA GLY A 158 -7.40 -17.16 2.05
C GLY A 158 -7.29 -17.24 3.57
N SER A 159 -6.61 -18.30 4.07
CA SER A 159 -6.37 -18.50 5.50
C SER A 159 -5.17 -17.72 6.06
N GLY A 160 -4.39 -17.07 5.26
CA GLY A 160 -3.17 -16.29 5.50
C GLY A 160 -2.64 -16.14 6.93
N GLN A 161 -1.40 -15.73 7.08
CA GLN A 161 -0.73 -15.64 8.38
C GLN A 161 -1.24 -14.54 9.33
N TYR A 162 -2.10 -13.62 8.87
CA TYR A 162 -2.47 -12.44 9.66
C TYR A 162 -3.04 -12.75 11.04
N GLY A 163 -3.91 -13.76 11.12
CA GLY A 163 -4.52 -14.15 12.39
C GLY A 163 -3.46 -14.51 13.43
N MET A 164 -2.43 -15.25 13.05
CA MET A 164 -1.34 -15.66 13.93
C MET A 164 -0.36 -14.51 14.18
N LEU A 165 0.06 -13.82 13.14
CA LEU A 165 1.11 -12.80 13.22
C LEU A 165 0.62 -11.52 13.90
N TRP A 166 -0.57 -11.06 13.56
CA TRP A 166 -1.07 -9.75 13.98
C TRP A 166 -2.20 -9.85 15.01
N GLY A 167 -2.69 -11.05 15.34
CA GLY A 167 -3.80 -11.25 16.26
C GLY A 167 -5.12 -10.68 15.73
N ILE A 168 -5.25 -10.56 14.41
CA ILE A 168 -6.41 -9.98 13.75
C ILE A 168 -7.41 -11.09 13.46
N ASN A 169 -8.43 -11.22 14.28
CA ASN A 169 -9.47 -12.25 14.17
C ASN A 169 -10.88 -11.63 14.22
N GLY A 170 -11.85 -12.38 13.72
CA GLY A 170 -13.26 -12.09 13.92
C GLY A 170 -13.91 -11.21 12.86
N ILE A 171 -15.03 -10.57 13.22
CA ILE A 171 -15.97 -9.90 12.31
C ILE A 171 -15.31 -8.78 11.50
N ASN A 172 -14.35 -8.06 12.08
CA ASN A 172 -13.72 -6.90 11.46
C ASN A 172 -12.38 -7.25 10.75
N TYR A 173 -12.09 -8.54 10.56
CA TYR A 173 -10.82 -8.97 9.96
C TYR A 173 -10.49 -8.25 8.65
N ARG A 174 -11.41 -8.25 7.68
CA ARG A 174 -11.20 -7.62 6.36
C ARG A 174 -10.94 -6.12 6.47
N GLN A 175 -11.75 -5.43 7.27
CA GLN A 175 -11.60 -4.00 7.46
C GLN A 175 -10.27 -3.68 8.13
N THR A 176 -9.91 -4.41 9.17
CA THR A 176 -8.64 -4.23 9.88
C THR A 176 -7.44 -4.43 8.95
N ILE A 177 -7.46 -5.47 8.09
CA ILE A 177 -6.40 -5.67 7.10
C ILE A 177 -6.37 -4.52 6.09
N ASN A 178 -7.52 -4.12 5.54
CA ASN A 178 -7.60 -3.02 4.58
C ASN A 178 -7.02 -1.72 5.16
N ASP A 179 -7.33 -1.41 6.42
CA ASP A 179 -6.85 -0.21 7.10
C ASP A 179 -5.34 -0.24 7.35
N ASN A 180 -4.78 -1.44 7.52
CA ASN A 180 -3.36 -1.65 7.78
C ASN A 180 -2.51 -1.91 6.53
N THR A 181 -3.09 -1.96 5.35
CA THR A 181 -2.38 -2.23 4.10
C THR A 181 -1.86 -0.94 3.47
N LEU A 182 -0.63 -0.99 2.94
CA LEU A 182 -0.02 0.03 2.08
C LEU A 182 0.17 -0.50 0.66
N LEU A 183 -0.25 0.28 -0.33
CA LEU A 183 0.12 0.11 -1.73
C LEU A 183 1.09 1.22 -2.13
N VAL A 184 2.30 0.84 -2.49
CA VAL A 184 3.35 1.73 -2.97
C VAL A 184 3.55 1.50 -4.46
N ILE A 185 3.49 2.56 -5.23
CA ILE A 185 3.72 2.54 -6.68
C ILE A 185 5.09 3.15 -6.98
N MET A 186 5.88 2.49 -7.81
CA MET A 186 7.18 2.98 -8.23
C MET A 186 7.12 3.53 -9.66
N ILE A 187 7.46 4.80 -9.81
CA ILE A 187 7.61 5.50 -11.07
C ILE A 187 9.10 5.56 -11.41
N GLU A 188 9.47 4.98 -12.55
CA GLU A 188 10.88 4.81 -12.89
C GLU A 188 11.16 4.91 -14.40
N THR A 189 10.18 5.39 -15.18
CA THR A 189 10.32 5.67 -16.60
C THR A 189 9.76 7.05 -16.95
N PRO A 190 10.18 7.68 -18.07
CA PRO A 190 9.57 8.92 -18.55
C PRO A 190 8.06 8.82 -18.82
N THR A 191 7.58 7.65 -19.26
CA THR A 191 6.15 7.38 -19.46
C THR A 191 5.40 7.43 -18.12
N GLY A 192 5.92 6.75 -17.10
CA GLY A 192 5.35 6.78 -15.76
C GLY A 192 5.34 8.20 -15.16
N VAL A 193 6.41 8.99 -15.40
CA VAL A 193 6.46 10.41 -14.99
C VAL A 193 5.29 11.19 -15.59
N ALA A 194 5.08 11.08 -16.91
CA ALA A 194 4.00 11.78 -17.60
C ALA A 194 2.60 11.40 -17.09
N ASN A 195 2.42 10.18 -16.61
CA ASN A 195 1.15 9.63 -16.14
C ASN A 195 0.98 9.65 -14.61
N THR A 196 1.93 10.23 -13.88
CA THR A 196 1.98 10.13 -12.40
C THR A 196 0.70 10.61 -11.72
N PHE A 197 0.07 11.70 -12.20
CA PHE A 197 -1.16 12.19 -11.57
C PHE A 197 -2.30 11.17 -11.65
N ASP A 198 -2.51 10.59 -12.84
CA ASP A 198 -3.57 9.60 -13.06
C ASP A 198 -3.30 8.30 -12.26
N ILE A 199 -2.04 7.85 -12.25
CA ILE A 199 -1.57 6.71 -11.47
C ILE A 199 -1.79 6.95 -9.97
N ALA A 200 -1.32 8.08 -9.45
CA ALA A 200 -1.46 8.44 -8.05
C ALA A 200 -2.93 8.61 -7.63
N SER A 201 -3.79 9.09 -8.53
CA SER A 201 -5.22 9.32 -8.27
C SER A 201 -6.03 8.01 -8.16
N VAL A 202 -5.47 6.86 -8.51
CA VAL A 202 -6.16 5.57 -8.38
C VAL A 202 -6.54 5.33 -6.93
N PRO A 203 -7.82 5.06 -6.63
CA PRO A 203 -8.26 4.70 -5.28
C PRO A 203 -7.52 3.45 -4.79
N GLY A 204 -6.91 3.55 -3.61
CA GLY A 204 -6.13 2.45 -3.04
C GLY A 204 -4.62 2.62 -3.14
N VAL A 205 -4.10 3.50 -3.99
CA VAL A 205 -2.69 3.94 -3.94
C VAL A 205 -2.48 4.80 -2.71
N ASP A 206 -1.45 4.51 -1.92
CA ASP A 206 -1.11 5.24 -0.69
C ASP A 206 0.15 6.10 -0.88
N VAL A 207 1.16 5.55 -1.52
CA VAL A 207 2.49 6.15 -1.69
C VAL A 207 2.93 6.01 -3.15
N VAL A 208 3.56 7.04 -3.69
CA VAL A 208 4.27 6.99 -4.98
C VAL A 208 5.74 7.31 -4.72
N ILE A 209 6.63 6.49 -5.27
CA ILE A 209 8.08 6.67 -5.14
C ILE A 209 8.75 6.71 -6.50
N THR A 210 9.90 7.38 -6.58
CA THR A 210 10.78 7.29 -7.75
C THR A 210 11.75 6.11 -7.61
N GLY A 211 11.87 5.27 -8.66
CA GLY A 211 12.95 4.29 -8.81
C GLY A 211 14.16 4.94 -9.46
N ASN A 212 15.07 5.47 -8.62
CA ASN A 212 16.09 6.42 -9.05
C ASN A 212 17.05 5.89 -10.13
N ASN A 213 17.48 4.62 -10.03
CA ASN A 213 18.41 4.03 -10.99
C ASN A 213 17.75 3.84 -12.36
N ASP A 214 16.55 3.28 -12.37
CA ASP A 214 15.83 3.00 -13.61
C ASP A 214 15.32 4.29 -14.26
N LEU A 215 14.84 5.26 -13.48
CA LEU A 215 14.47 6.56 -14.03
C LEU A 215 15.66 7.26 -14.69
N SER A 216 16.85 7.18 -14.09
CA SER A 216 18.09 7.70 -14.68
C SER A 216 18.44 6.95 -15.97
N SER A 217 18.36 5.62 -15.96
CA SER A 217 18.67 4.77 -17.10
C SER A 217 17.71 4.99 -18.26
N PHE A 218 16.40 4.94 -18.02
CA PHE A 218 15.37 5.08 -19.06
C PHE A 218 15.23 6.50 -19.62
N SER A 219 15.51 7.52 -18.79
CA SER A 219 15.54 8.90 -19.27
C SER A 219 16.83 9.28 -20.01
N GLY A 220 17.91 8.53 -19.78
CA GLY A 220 19.25 8.86 -20.26
C GLY A 220 19.90 10.04 -19.50
N PHE A 221 19.33 10.46 -18.38
CA PHE A 221 19.87 11.55 -17.57
C PHE A 221 20.54 11.00 -16.31
N PRO A 222 21.85 11.25 -16.09
CA PRO A 222 22.52 10.92 -14.83
C PRO A 222 21.79 11.55 -13.63
N GLN A 223 21.84 10.90 -12.47
CA GLN A 223 21.19 11.42 -11.25
C GLN A 223 21.74 12.77 -10.76
N SER A 224 22.91 13.18 -11.25
CA SER A 224 23.50 14.51 -11.00
C SER A 224 23.00 15.61 -11.97
N ASP A 225 22.19 15.27 -12.99
CA ASP A 225 21.71 16.19 -14.01
C ASP A 225 20.42 16.89 -13.54
N ASP A 226 20.31 18.21 -13.75
CA ASP A 226 19.11 18.98 -13.41
C ASP A 226 17.86 18.47 -14.14
N ARG A 227 18.01 17.91 -15.35
CA ARG A 227 16.90 17.30 -16.10
C ARG A 227 16.35 16.05 -15.40
N TYR A 228 17.23 15.24 -14.77
CA TYR A 228 16.81 14.13 -13.93
C TYR A 228 16.02 14.63 -12.71
N HIS A 229 16.54 15.65 -12.03
CA HIS A 229 15.85 16.25 -10.89
C HIS A 229 14.52 16.92 -11.26
N ALA A 230 14.39 17.45 -12.48
CA ALA A 230 13.11 17.93 -12.99
C ALA A 230 12.07 16.81 -13.14
N LEU A 231 12.47 15.61 -13.60
CA LEU A 231 11.58 14.44 -13.64
C LEU A 231 11.14 14.00 -12.24
N VAL A 232 12.08 13.94 -11.29
CA VAL A 232 11.76 13.61 -9.88
C VAL A 232 10.79 14.62 -9.28
N LYS A 233 11.02 15.91 -9.56
CA LYS A 233 10.13 16.99 -9.12
C LYS A 233 8.74 16.87 -9.71
N GLU A 234 8.63 16.50 -10.98
CA GLU A 234 7.32 16.27 -11.63
C GLU A 234 6.57 15.12 -10.96
N VAL A 235 7.23 14.00 -10.66
CA VAL A 235 6.60 12.90 -9.90
C VAL A 235 6.13 13.37 -8.53
N HIS A 236 6.96 14.16 -7.82
CA HIS A 236 6.57 14.74 -6.54
C HIS A 236 5.32 15.59 -6.65
N ASP A 237 5.34 16.61 -7.54
CA ASP A 237 4.27 17.60 -7.66
C ASP A 237 2.93 16.93 -8.03
N GLN A 238 2.96 15.98 -8.97
CA GLN A 238 1.78 15.22 -9.39
C GLN A 238 1.25 14.30 -8.27
N THR A 239 2.15 13.68 -7.51
CA THR A 239 1.81 12.83 -6.36
C THR A 239 1.11 13.65 -5.27
N VAL A 240 1.68 14.79 -4.89
CA VAL A 240 1.11 15.69 -3.88
C VAL A 240 -0.21 16.29 -4.35
N LYS A 241 -0.32 16.67 -5.62
CA LYS A 241 -1.56 17.14 -6.25
C LYS A 241 -2.67 16.09 -6.17
N ALA A 242 -2.33 14.81 -6.30
CA ALA A 242 -3.27 13.70 -6.12
C ALA A 242 -3.58 13.40 -4.64
N GLY A 243 -3.01 14.14 -3.68
CA GLY A 243 -3.21 13.94 -2.24
C GLY A 243 -2.49 12.70 -1.69
N LYS A 244 -1.43 12.23 -2.37
CA LYS A 244 -0.68 11.03 -1.97
C LYS A 244 0.66 11.37 -1.34
N ILE A 245 1.28 10.37 -0.72
CA ILE A 245 2.57 10.50 -0.07
C ILE A 245 3.66 10.25 -1.11
N PHE A 246 4.61 11.18 -1.19
CA PHE A 246 5.78 11.02 -2.05
C PHE A 246 6.94 10.35 -1.29
N GLY A 247 7.71 9.52 -1.99
CA GLY A 247 8.93 8.90 -1.51
C GLY A 247 9.98 8.72 -2.61
N GLN A 248 11.16 8.24 -2.21
CA GLN A 248 12.27 7.98 -3.14
C GLN A 248 12.97 6.67 -2.77
N ALA A 249 13.36 5.88 -3.79
CA ALA A 249 14.03 4.59 -3.57
C ALA A 249 15.47 4.72 -3.03
N ALA A 250 15.94 5.92 -2.69
CA ALA A 250 17.26 6.14 -2.12
C ALA A 250 17.20 7.12 -0.94
N ALA A 251 17.64 6.66 0.23
CA ALA A 251 17.68 7.50 1.45
C ALA A 251 18.66 8.68 1.36
N THR A 252 19.57 8.70 0.39
CA THR A 252 20.44 9.85 0.10
C THR A 252 19.63 11.12 -0.21
N TYR A 253 18.40 10.96 -0.70
CA TYR A 253 17.47 12.06 -0.96
C TYR A 253 16.56 12.39 0.22
N ALA A 254 16.80 11.83 1.40
CA ALA A 254 16.00 12.17 2.59
C ALA A 254 16.22 13.62 3.07
N THR A 255 17.28 14.26 2.60
CA THR A 255 17.65 15.65 2.94
C THR A 255 18.20 16.36 1.70
N GLY A 256 18.37 17.67 1.79
CA GLY A 256 18.90 18.50 0.71
C GLY A 256 17.84 19.00 -0.27
N PRO A 257 18.26 19.73 -1.32
CA PRO A 257 17.36 20.46 -2.22
C PRO A 257 16.43 19.53 -3.04
N TYR A 258 16.83 18.29 -3.24
CA TYR A 258 16.07 17.29 -4.02
C TYR A 258 15.27 16.33 -3.16
N SER A 259 15.07 16.63 -1.87
CA SER A 259 14.26 15.79 -0.97
C SER A 259 12.76 15.88 -1.27
N TYR A 260 12.30 17.05 -1.75
CA TYR A 260 10.91 17.31 -2.11
C TYR A 260 9.91 16.81 -1.08
N ASP A 261 10.19 16.96 0.21
CA ASP A 261 9.35 16.46 1.31
C ASP A 261 9.04 14.94 1.27
N ALA A 262 9.88 14.16 0.59
CA ALA A 262 9.75 12.71 0.54
C ALA A 262 9.75 12.11 1.95
N ARG A 263 8.87 11.13 2.18
CA ARG A 263 8.68 10.51 3.49
C ARG A 263 8.89 9.01 3.52
N PHE A 264 8.95 8.35 2.38
CA PHE A 264 9.14 6.90 2.26
C PHE A 264 10.44 6.60 1.50
N PHE A 265 11.36 5.84 2.13
CA PHE A 265 12.70 5.63 1.58
C PHE A 265 13.12 4.15 1.64
N GLN A 266 13.59 3.62 0.51
CA GLN A 266 14.32 2.36 0.50
C GLN A 266 15.71 2.58 1.09
N ASN A 267 16.07 1.73 2.06
CA ASN A 267 17.28 1.86 2.86
C ASN A 267 17.31 3.18 3.67
N GLY A 268 18.26 3.31 4.55
CA GLY A 268 18.45 4.52 5.32
C GLY A 268 19.03 4.25 6.70
N PRO A 269 19.05 5.26 7.56
CA PRO A 269 19.49 5.10 8.93
C PRO A 269 18.51 4.21 9.70
N SER A 270 19.06 3.41 10.62
CA SER A 270 18.26 2.74 11.65
C SER A 270 17.69 3.76 12.63
N ASN A 271 16.62 3.39 13.34
CA ASN A 271 15.93 4.27 14.29
C ASN A 271 16.79 4.61 15.53
N ASP A 272 17.83 3.80 15.83
CA ASP A 272 18.61 3.83 17.07
C ASP A 272 20.13 3.81 16.84
N GLY A 273 20.58 3.99 15.60
CA GLY A 273 22.02 3.99 15.25
C GLY A 273 22.62 2.59 15.07
N TYR A 274 21.80 1.56 15.01
CA TYR A 274 22.28 0.19 14.73
C TYR A 274 23.00 0.11 13.38
N VAL A 275 24.15 -0.59 13.39
CA VAL A 275 24.96 -0.89 12.19
C VAL A 275 25.00 -2.41 12.02
N PRO A 276 24.49 -2.96 10.92
CA PRO A 276 24.53 -4.40 10.67
C PRO A 276 25.96 -4.94 10.67
N PRO A 277 26.22 -6.14 11.21
CA PRO A 277 27.52 -6.80 11.12
C PRO A 277 27.97 -6.93 9.66
N GLY A 278 29.22 -6.52 9.35
CA GLY A 278 29.77 -6.53 7.99
C GLY A 278 29.26 -5.43 7.07
N GLY A 279 28.33 -4.62 7.51
CA GLY A 279 27.95 -3.40 6.84
C GLY A 279 29.09 -2.39 6.94
N ARG A 280 29.53 -1.83 5.81
CA ARG A 280 30.25 -0.56 5.89
C ARG A 280 29.27 0.42 6.49
N GLY A 281 29.42 0.71 7.79
CA GLY A 281 28.60 1.70 8.46
C GLY A 281 28.68 2.98 7.65
N ARG A 282 27.65 3.26 6.89
CA ARG A 282 27.38 4.66 6.60
C ARG A 282 27.05 5.22 7.97
N GLY A 283 28.00 5.92 8.57
CA GLY A 283 27.81 6.58 9.84
C GLY A 283 26.46 7.31 9.81
N PRO A 284 25.91 7.68 10.96
CA PRO A 284 24.61 8.35 11.03
C PRO A 284 24.63 9.42 9.95
N VAL A 285 23.74 9.25 8.94
CA VAL A 285 23.54 10.30 7.95
C VAL A 285 23.08 11.48 8.79
N ASN A 286 23.96 12.47 8.95
CA ASN A 286 23.56 13.69 9.59
C ASN A 286 22.50 14.32 8.67
N VAL A 287 21.25 14.03 8.96
CA VAL A 287 20.11 14.51 8.18
C VAL A 287 20.02 16.03 8.14
N ASN A 288 20.91 16.74 8.85
CA ASN A 288 21.07 18.18 8.91
C ASN A 288 22.41 18.64 8.31
N ALA A 289 23.22 17.75 7.73
CA ALA A 289 24.47 18.17 7.11
C ALA A 289 24.20 18.81 5.73
N PRO A 290 24.82 19.94 5.40
CA PRO A 290 24.77 20.50 4.05
C PRO A 290 25.41 19.50 3.06
N PRO A 291 24.96 19.48 1.78
CA PRO A 291 25.57 18.62 0.76
C PRO A 291 27.06 18.88 0.69
N LYS A 292 27.88 17.81 0.72
CA LYS A 292 29.32 17.95 0.46
C LYS A 292 29.45 18.46 -0.96
N GLY A 293 29.94 19.70 -1.10
CA GLY A 293 30.36 20.23 -2.38
C GLY A 293 31.42 19.31 -2.99
N GLU A 294 31.29 19.02 -4.26
CA GLU A 294 32.37 18.44 -5.04
C GLU A 294 33.55 19.44 -4.98
N GLU A 295 34.67 19.02 -4.44
CA GLU A 295 35.92 19.75 -4.61
C GLU A 295 36.32 19.66 -6.09
N PRO A 296 36.86 20.73 -6.69
CA PRO A 296 37.17 20.83 -8.10
C PRO A 296 38.28 19.87 -8.55
#